data_e04d2c04a9a47bde745034509d54e30e
#
_entry.id   e04d2c04a9a47bde745034509d54e30e
#
_cell.length_a   1.000
_cell.length_b   1.000
_cell.length_c   1.000
_cell.angle_alpha   90.00
_cell.angle_beta   90.00
_cell.angle_gamma   90.00
#
_symmetry.space_group_name_H-M   'P 1'
#
loop_
_entity.id
_entity.type
_entity.pdbx_description
1 polymer ?
#
loop_
_entity_poly.entity_id
_entity_poly.type
_entity_poly.pdbx_seq_one_letter_code
_entity_poly.pdbx_strand_id
1 'polypeptide(L)'
;MNIMGILTILWEKWVEFRRDFYKITLAAMIAPLMYLIVFGMGIQTSSHGEPYLNFLIPGVVSLTTMNGSFNAIAQNLNVQRLYEKAFDQVMISPTPLWQFIAGQIIGGSLRGLYAGGIILLLTMPIGTGLVFNGWSLLVMFLNGAVFSAIGVVVSFLAKNHADVPRFSNYIIMPMAFLCNTFFSTEKIPGFLGN
;
A
#
# COMPACT_ATOMS: atom_id res chain seq x y z
N MET A 1 7.16 20.11 22.22
CA MET A 1 7.53 19.16 21.16
C MET A 1 6.87 19.67 19.89
N ASN A 2 7.63 20.35 19.02
CA ASN A 2 7.05 20.98 17.82
C ASN A 2 6.71 19.92 16.79
N ILE A 3 5.43 19.66 16.57
CA ILE A 3 4.90 18.72 15.57
C ILE A 3 4.96 19.33 14.14
N MET A 4 5.45 20.57 14.02
CA MET A 4 5.48 21.31 12.75
C MET A 4 6.22 20.56 11.62
N GLY A 5 7.30 19.84 11.92
CA GLY A 5 8.02 19.05 10.91
C GLY A 5 7.17 17.95 10.27
N ILE A 6 6.37 17.24 11.06
CA ILE A 6 5.45 16.21 10.55
C ILE A 6 4.38 16.84 9.65
N LEU A 7 3.80 17.97 10.08
CA LEU A 7 2.76 18.67 9.31
C LEU A 7 3.30 19.19 7.97
N THR A 8 4.54 19.69 7.94
CA THR A 8 5.17 20.16 6.70
C THR A 8 5.33 19.00 5.69
N ILE A 9 5.75 17.82 6.15
CA ILE A 9 5.89 16.65 5.27
C ILE A 9 4.53 16.13 4.82
N LEU A 10 3.54 16.10 5.69
CA LEU A 10 2.18 15.73 5.32
C LEU A 10 1.59 16.70 4.29
N TRP A 11 1.88 18.00 4.42
CA TRP A 11 1.48 19.01 3.45
C TRP A 11 2.15 18.80 2.09
N GLU A 12 3.45 18.50 2.07
CA GLU A 12 4.19 18.12 0.87
C GLU A 12 3.53 16.92 0.17
N LYS A 13 3.24 15.84 0.92
CA LYS A 13 2.57 14.64 0.40
C LYS A 13 1.15 14.92 -0.09
N TRP A 14 0.44 15.83 0.56
CA TRP A 14 -0.88 16.26 0.10
C TRP A 14 -0.84 17.03 -1.21
N VAL A 15 0.10 17.96 -1.35
CA VAL A 15 0.29 18.73 -2.59
C VAL A 15 0.69 17.81 -3.74
N GLU A 16 1.62 16.87 -3.50
CA GLU A 16 2.03 15.86 -4.47
C GLU A 16 0.84 14.98 -4.90
N PHE A 17 0.08 14.48 -3.93
CA PHE A 17 -1.11 13.68 -4.18
C PHE A 17 -2.14 14.44 -5.03
N ARG A 18 -2.40 15.71 -4.71
CA ARG A 18 -3.35 16.54 -5.44
C ARG A 18 -2.90 16.80 -6.88
N ARG A 19 -1.61 17.01 -7.09
CA ARG A 19 -1.02 17.24 -8.42
C ARG A 19 -1.18 16.04 -9.33
N ASP A 20 -0.91 14.84 -8.82
CA ASP A 20 -0.91 13.60 -9.59
C ASP A 20 -2.15 12.73 -9.34
N PHE A 21 -3.23 13.31 -8.80
CA PHE A 21 -4.45 12.61 -8.38
C PHE A 21 -4.98 11.63 -9.44
N TYR A 22 -5.14 12.08 -10.68
CA TYR A 22 -5.67 11.23 -11.76
C TYR A 22 -4.75 10.04 -12.08
N LYS A 23 -3.45 10.27 -12.14
CA LYS A 23 -2.46 9.22 -12.43
C LYS A 23 -2.44 8.17 -11.33
N ILE A 24 -2.45 8.63 -10.08
CA ILE A 24 -2.44 7.76 -8.89
C ILE A 24 -3.72 6.92 -8.85
N THR A 25 -4.88 7.55 -9.08
CA THR A 25 -6.17 6.87 -9.06
C THR A 25 -6.27 5.81 -10.14
N LEU A 26 -5.95 6.15 -11.39
CA LEU A 26 -5.97 5.19 -12.50
C LEU A 26 -5.01 4.02 -12.27
N ALA A 27 -3.77 4.31 -11.86
CA ALA A 27 -2.78 3.27 -11.56
C ALA A 27 -3.23 2.34 -10.42
N ALA A 28 -3.86 2.89 -9.37
CA ALA A 28 -4.37 2.11 -8.24
C ALA A 28 -5.56 1.22 -8.61
N MET A 29 -6.33 1.56 -9.65
CA MET A 29 -7.55 0.84 -10.05
C MET A 29 -7.29 -0.31 -11.02
N ILE A 30 -6.36 -0.14 -11.98
CA ILE A 30 -6.22 -1.07 -13.13
C ILE A 30 -5.91 -2.50 -12.68
N ALA A 31 -4.87 -2.71 -11.90
CA ALA A 31 -4.45 -4.04 -11.48
C ALA A 31 -5.50 -4.74 -10.59
N PRO A 32 -6.05 -4.11 -9.53
CA PRO A 32 -7.09 -4.71 -8.71
C PRO A 32 -8.37 -5.02 -9.48
N LEU A 33 -8.79 -4.16 -10.42
CA LEU A 33 -9.95 -4.44 -11.25
C LEU A 33 -9.74 -5.66 -12.13
N MET A 34 -8.54 -5.83 -12.71
CA MET A 34 -8.20 -7.03 -13.47
C MET A 34 -8.28 -8.28 -12.58
N TYR A 35 -7.77 -8.23 -11.35
CA TYR A 35 -7.91 -9.35 -10.41
C TYR A 35 -9.37 -9.66 -10.11
N LEU A 36 -10.19 -8.66 -9.82
CA LEU A 36 -11.62 -8.86 -9.54
C LEU A 36 -12.38 -9.44 -10.74
N ILE A 37 -12.08 -8.98 -11.96
CA ILE A 37 -12.73 -9.49 -13.18
C ILE A 37 -12.30 -10.94 -13.44
N VAL A 38 -11.00 -11.21 -13.49
CA VAL A 38 -10.49 -12.53 -13.84
C VAL A 38 -10.88 -13.59 -12.81
N PHE A 39 -10.66 -13.31 -11.54
CA PHE A 39 -10.96 -14.27 -10.47
C PHE A 39 -12.43 -14.27 -10.06
N GLY A 40 -13.11 -13.11 -10.11
CA GLY A 40 -14.53 -13.00 -9.77
C GLY A 40 -15.44 -13.66 -10.80
N MET A 41 -15.08 -13.61 -12.09
CA MET A 41 -15.84 -14.28 -13.16
C MET A 41 -15.40 -15.72 -13.37
N GLY A 42 -14.12 -16.05 -13.10
CA GLY A 42 -13.55 -17.38 -13.32
C GLY A 42 -13.88 -18.40 -12.25
N ILE A 43 -14.11 -17.97 -11.01
CA ILE A 43 -14.35 -18.84 -9.86
C ILE A 43 -15.68 -18.45 -9.22
N GLN A 44 -16.76 -19.15 -9.58
CA GLN A 44 -18.11 -18.81 -9.12
C GLN A 44 -18.37 -19.15 -7.66
N THR A 45 -17.69 -20.16 -7.10
CA THR A 45 -17.97 -20.65 -5.74
C THR A 45 -16.68 -21.05 -5.03
N SER A 46 -16.52 -20.62 -3.77
CA SER A 46 -15.45 -21.13 -2.90
C SER A 46 -15.78 -22.53 -2.39
N SER A 47 -14.81 -23.21 -1.79
CA SER A 47 -14.96 -24.56 -1.22
C SER A 47 -16.04 -24.69 -0.15
N HIS A 48 -16.50 -23.56 0.42
CA HIS A 48 -17.53 -23.51 1.48
C HIS A 48 -18.91 -23.03 0.99
N GLY A 49 -19.13 -22.93 -0.33
CA GLY A 49 -20.43 -22.49 -0.87
C GLY A 49 -20.65 -20.98 -0.85
N GLU A 50 -19.76 -20.21 -0.22
CA GLU A 50 -19.80 -18.75 -0.24
C GLU A 50 -19.25 -18.19 -1.56
N PRO A 51 -19.73 -17.04 -2.03
CA PRO A 51 -19.16 -16.39 -3.21
C PRO A 51 -17.66 -16.14 -3.00
N TYR A 52 -16.83 -16.64 -3.89
CA TYR A 52 -15.36 -16.46 -3.83
C TYR A 52 -14.94 -14.99 -3.72
N LEU A 53 -15.77 -14.08 -4.23
CA LEU A 53 -15.58 -12.65 -4.12
C LEU A 53 -15.50 -12.15 -2.69
N ASN A 54 -16.26 -12.72 -1.75
CA ASN A 54 -16.22 -12.32 -0.33
C ASN A 54 -14.86 -12.56 0.31
N PHE A 55 -14.16 -13.59 -0.14
CA PHE A 55 -12.79 -13.89 0.28
C PHE A 55 -11.76 -13.02 -0.49
N LEU A 56 -11.96 -12.85 -1.79
CA LEU A 56 -11.00 -12.18 -2.66
C LEU A 56 -10.90 -10.67 -2.37
N ILE A 57 -12.02 -9.98 -2.12
CA ILE A 57 -12.06 -8.53 -1.95
C ILE A 57 -11.17 -8.04 -0.82
N PRO A 58 -11.26 -8.55 0.43
CA PRO A 58 -10.36 -8.14 1.51
C PRO A 58 -8.88 -8.36 1.18
N GLY A 59 -8.57 -9.47 0.50
CA GLY A 59 -7.21 -9.75 0.04
C GLY A 59 -6.70 -8.72 -0.96
N VAL A 60 -7.49 -8.41 -1.99
CA VAL A 60 -7.13 -7.42 -3.01
C VAL A 60 -7.02 -6.02 -2.41
N VAL A 61 -7.89 -5.63 -1.48
CA VAL A 61 -7.82 -4.36 -0.76
C VAL A 61 -6.54 -4.26 0.05
N SER A 62 -6.20 -5.30 0.81
CA SER A 62 -4.97 -5.35 1.60
C SER A 62 -3.72 -5.23 0.72
N LEU A 63 -3.69 -5.96 -0.40
CA LEU A 63 -2.60 -5.94 -1.38
C LEU A 63 -2.47 -4.56 -2.04
N THR A 64 -3.59 -3.92 -2.36
CA THR A 64 -3.60 -2.58 -2.96
C THR A 64 -3.10 -1.53 -1.97
N THR A 65 -3.53 -1.62 -0.71
CA THR A 65 -3.06 -0.76 0.39
C THR A 65 -1.55 -0.92 0.59
N MET A 66 -1.06 -2.14 0.63
CA MET A 66 0.36 -2.49 0.76
C MET A 66 1.20 -1.89 -0.37
N ASN A 67 0.84 -2.17 -1.62
CA ASN A 67 1.54 -1.65 -2.80
C ASN A 67 1.47 -0.12 -2.89
N GLY A 68 0.29 0.45 -2.62
CA GLY A 68 0.06 1.89 -2.65
C GLY A 68 0.91 2.63 -1.63
N SER A 69 1.00 2.11 -0.40
CA SER A 69 1.81 2.69 0.68
C SER A 69 3.32 2.57 0.39
N PHE A 70 3.78 1.39 -0.01
CA PHE A 70 5.19 1.14 -0.31
C PHE A 70 5.69 2.01 -1.46
N ASN A 71 5.03 1.95 -2.62
CA ASN A 71 5.46 2.66 -3.81
C ASN A 71 5.40 4.18 -3.63
N ALA A 72 4.40 4.67 -2.87
CA ALA A 72 4.29 6.08 -2.55
C ALA A 72 5.54 6.65 -1.88
N ILE A 73 6.17 5.86 -1.01
CA ILE A 73 7.32 6.31 -0.24
C ILE A 73 8.62 5.88 -0.90
N ALA A 74 8.76 4.60 -1.28
CA ALA A 74 10.02 4.07 -1.78
C ALA A 74 10.50 4.77 -3.05
N GLN A 75 9.60 5.01 -4.02
CA GLN A 75 9.96 5.68 -5.27
C GLN A 75 10.24 7.16 -5.06
N ASN A 76 9.35 7.83 -4.33
CA ASN A 76 9.42 9.27 -4.16
C ASN A 76 10.65 9.69 -3.33
N LEU A 77 10.84 9.05 -2.19
CA LEU A 77 11.99 9.34 -1.33
C LEU A 77 13.33 8.99 -2.02
N ASN A 78 13.34 7.95 -2.87
CA ASN A 78 14.50 7.61 -3.68
C ASN A 78 14.83 8.72 -4.70
N VAL A 79 13.81 9.27 -5.37
CA VAL A 79 13.98 10.41 -6.30
C VAL A 79 14.46 11.66 -5.56
N GLN A 80 13.82 12.00 -4.44
CA GLN A 80 14.22 13.14 -3.61
C GLN A 80 15.67 13.05 -3.13
N ARG A 81 16.14 11.83 -2.83
CA ARG A 81 17.51 11.60 -2.36
C ARG A 81 18.54 11.65 -3.48
N LEU A 82 18.28 10.97 -4.61
CA LEU A 82 19.29 10.76 -5.65
C LEU A 82 19.33 11.89 -6.69
N TYR A 83 18.18 12.46 -7.02
CA TYR A 83 18.08 13.42 -8.12
C TYR A 83 17.81 14.85 -7.66
N GLU A 84 16.86 15.03 -6.76
CA GLU A 84 16.45 16.37 -6.33
C GLU A 84 17.31 16.93 -5.20
N LYS A 85 18.09 16.05 -4.52
CA LYS A 85 18.91 16.41 -3.32
C LYS A 85 18.07 17.12 -2.22
N ALA A 86 16.77 16.97 -2.28
CA ALA A 86 15.86 17.56 -1.29
C ALA A 86 16.11 16.96 0.11
N PHE A 87 16.56 15.71 0.17
CA PHE A 87 16.95 15.08 1.41
C PHE A 87 18.13 15.80 2.11
N ASP A 88 19.11 16.30 1.33
CA ASP A 88 20.22 17.06 1.89
C ASP A 88 19.75 18.37 2.54
N GLN A 89 18.73 19.01 1.96
CA GLN A 89 18.09 20.20 2.54
C GLN A 89 17.37 19.90 3.85
N VAL A 90 16.71 18.72 3.95
CA VAL A 90 16.09 18.26 5.20
C VAL A 90 17.13 18.03 6.28
N MET A 91 18.30 17.47 5.93
CA MET A 91 19.39 17.22 6.89
C MET A 91 20.02 18.52 7.44
N ILE A 92 19.98 19.61 6.68
CA ILE A 92 20.48 20.94 7.12
C ILE A 92 19.40 21.67 7.94
N SER A 93 18.13 21.27 7.79
CA SER A 93 17.02 21.92 8.50
C SER A 93 17.03 21.58 10.00
N PRO A 94 16.48 22.44 10.86
CA PRO A 94 16.39 22.17 12.31
C PRO A 94 15.36 21.07 12.65
N THR A 95 14.83 20.37 11.63
CA THR A 95 13.82 19.33 11.82
C THR A 95 14.49 18.01 12.21
N PRO A 96 14.15 17.41 13.35
CA PRO A 96 14.74 16.14 13.75
C PRO A 96 14.30 15.01 12.81
N LEU A 97 15.24 14.13 12.47
CA LEU A 97 15.07 13.05 11.49
C LEU A 97 13.86 12.15 11.77
N TRP A 98 13.53 11.91 13.04
CA TRP A 98 12.38 11.08 13.41
C TRP A 98 11.04 11.70 12.97
N GLN A 99 10.91 13.04 12.97
CA GLN A 99 9.71 13.72 12.45
C GLN A 99 9.58 13.57 10.96
N PHE A 100 10.70 13.62 10.24
CA PHE A 100 10.73 13.35 8.81
C PHE A 100 10.25 11.93 8.51
N ILE A 101 10.83 10.93 9.18
CA ILE A 101 10.46 9.52 8.98
C ILE A 101 8.99 9.28 9.37
N ALA A 102 8.54 9.80 10.50
CA ALA A 102 7.14 9.67 10.93
C ALA A 102 6.18 10.30 9.91
N GLY A 103 6.49 11.49 9.41
CA GLY A 103 5.70 12.16 8.37
C GLY A 103 5.62 11.34 7.08
N GLN A 104 6.71 10.74 6.64
CA GLN A 104 6.74 9.85 5.48
C GLN A 104 5.85 8.61 5.69
N ILE A 105 5.98 7.95 6.85
CA ILE A 105 5.19 6.75 7.18
C ILE A 105 3.68 7.08 7.21
N ILE A 106 3.29 8.16 7.88
CA ILE A 106 1.88 8.57 7.96
C ILE A 106 1.36 8.95 6.57
N GLY A 107 2.12 9.72 5.80
CA GLY A 107 1.72 10.13 4.46
C GLY A 107 1.57 8.95 3.51
N GLY A 108 2.47 7.98 3.57
CA GLY A 108 2.38 6.74 2.79
C GLY A 108 1.20 5.86 3.21
N SER A 109 0.93 5.76 4.53
CA SER A 109 -0.23 5.02 5.05
C SER A 109 -1.56 5.62 4.55
N LEU A 110 -1.68 6.95 4.57
CA LEU A 110 -2.86 7.64 4.06
C LEU A 110 -3.05 7.40 2.56
N ARG A 111 -1.96 7.39 1.79
CA ARG A 111 -2.02 7.10 0.35
C ARG A 111 -2.40 5.65 0.07
N GLY A 112 -1.91 4.69 0.86
CA GLY A 112 -2.34 3.30 0.79
C GLY A 112 -3.80 3.11 1.18
N LEU A 113 -4.25 3.78 2.24
CA LEU A 113 -5.67 3.83 2.64
C LEU A 113 -6.56 4.34 1.51
N TYR A 114 -6.15 5.39 0.83
CA TYR A 114 -6.85 5.92 -0.33
C TYR A 114 -6.95 4.88 -1.45
N ALA A 115 -5.83 4.23 -1.81
CA ALA A 115 -5.79 3.23 -2.87
C ALA A 115 -6.69 2.03 -2.55
N GLY A 116 -6.61 1.48 -1.33
CA GLY A 116 -7.49 0.40 -0.87
C GLY A 116 -8.96 0.83 -0.76
N GLY A 117 -9.21 2.07 -0.30
CA GLY A 117 -10.55 2.66 -0.20
C GLY A 117 -11.26 2.78 -1.55
N ILE A 118 -10.54 3.11 -2.63
CA ILE A 118 -11.10 3.11 -3.99
C ILE A 118 -11.63 1.73 -4.35
N ILE A 119 -10.87 0.67 -4.07
CA ILE A 119 -11.30 -0.70 -4.37
C ILE A 119 -12.53 -1.08 -3.56
N LEU A 120 -12.58 -0.69 -2.29
CA LEU A 120 -13.77 -0.87 -1.47
C LEU A 120 -15.01 -0.20 -2.07
N LEU A 121 -14.88 1.06 -2.50
CA LEU A 121 -15.97 1.80 -3.13
C LEU A 121 -16.43 1.14 -4.44
N LEU A 122 -15.50 0.61 -5.23
CA LEU A 122 -15.80 -0.07 -6.49
C LEU A 122 -16.48 -1.43 -6.28
N THR A 123 -16.23 -2.10 -5.16
CA THR A 123 -16.83 -3.40 -4.85
C THR A 123 -18.17 -3.31 -4.14
N MET A 124 -18.53 -2.16 -3.57
CA MET A 124 -19.85 -1.94 -2.92
C MET A 124 -21.06 -2.30 -3.81
N PRO A 125 -21.13 -1.91 -5.10
CA PRO A 125 -22.29 -2.22 -5.93
C PRO A 125 -22.41 -3.71 -6.30
N ILE A 126 -21.37 -4.52 -6.05
CA ILE A 126 -21.37 -5.97 -6.35
C ILE A 126 -22.19 -6.76 -5.29
N GLY A 127 -22.65 -6.11 -4.23
CA GLY A 127 -23.59 -6.73 -3.27
C GLY A 127 -22.95 -7.76 -2.35
N THR A 128 -21.65 -7.68 -2.14
CA THR A 128 -20.88 -8.61 -1.31
C THR A 128 -21.11 -8.35 0.18
N GLY A 129 -22.17 -8.40 0.79
CA GLY A 129 -22.47 -8.30 2.24
C GLY A 129 -21.34 -7.93 3.24
N LEU A 130 -20.20 -7.46 2.74
CA LEU A 130 -19.03 -7.10 3.53
C LEU A 130 -19.30 -5.82 4.34
N VAL A 131 -19.45 -5.97 5.64
CA VAL A 131 -19.62 -4.86 6.57
C VAL A 131 -18.24 -4.28 6.90
N PHE A 132 -17.93 -3.11 6.33
CA PHE A 132 -16.74 -2.37 6.70
C PHE A 132 -16.95 -1.66 8.03
N ASN A 133 -16.27 -2.13 9.04
CA ASN A 133 -16.25 -1.52 10.36
C ASN A 133 -15.02 -0.60 10.50
N GLY A 134 -15.08 0.37 11.43
CA GLY A 134 -13.92 1.25 11.75
C GLY A 134 -12.64 0.49 12.08
N TRP A 135 -12.77 -0.75 12.57
CA TRP A 135 -11.66 -1.67 12.81
C TRP A 135 -10.91 -2.05 11.54
N SER A 136 -11.63 -2.25 10.42
CA SER A 136 -11.02 -2.54 9.12
C SER A 136 -10.15 -1.39 8.62
N LEU A 137 -10.60 -0.15 8.81
CA LEU A 137 -9.81 1.04 8.46
C LEU A 137 -8.52 1.15 9.29
N LEU A 138 -8.60 0.81 10.57
CA LEU A 138 -7.42 0.80 11.45
C LEU A 138 -6.41 -0.26 10.99
N VAL A 139 -6.86 -1.47 10.66
CA VAL A 139 -6.00 -2.55 10.14
C VAL A 139 -5.36 -2.14 8.81
N MET A 140 -6.13 -1.53 7.90
CA MET A 140 -5.59 -1.00 6.64
C MET A 140 -4.54 0.08 6.88
N PHE A 141 -4.78 0.99 7.83
CA PHE A 141 -3.82 2.02 8.18
C PHE A 141 -2.52 1.44 8.74
N LEU A 142 -2.62 0.47 9.65
CA LEU A 142 -1.45 -0.22 10.20
C LEU A 142 -0.68 -1.00 9.14
N ASN A 143 -1.39 -1.72 8.26
CA ASN A 143 -0.79 -2.37 7.10
C ASN A 143 -0.01 -1.35 6.24
N GLY A 144 -0.64 -0.23 5.90
CA GLY A 144 0.00 0.87 5.18
C GLY A 144 1.22 1.44 5.91
N ALA A 145 1.18 1.56 7.25
CA ALA A 145 2.29 2.07 8.04
C ALA A 145 3.51 1.13 8.00
N VAL A 146 3.29 -0.18 8.13
CA VAL A 146 4.36 -1.18 8.02
C VAL A 146 5.02 -1.12 6.65
N PHE A 147 4.24 -1.13 5.57
CA PHE A 147 4.81 -1.12 4.21
C PHE A 147 5.39 0.24 3.82
N SER A 148 4.90 1.34 4.35
CA SER A 148 5.56 2.65 4.24
C SER A 148 6.90 2.68 4.94
N ALA A 149 7.01 2.09 6.14
CA ALA A 149 8.27 1.98 6.86
C ALA A 149 9.30 1.14 6.08
N ILE A 150 8.88 0.01 5.51
CA ILE A 150 9.71 -0.80 4.61
C ILE A 150 10.12 0.04 3.39
N GLY A 151 9.21 0.83 2.82
CA GLY A 151 9.49 1.75 1.71
C GLY A 151 10.57 2.78 2.04
N VAL A 152 10.55 3.35 3.25
CA VAL A 152 11.62 4.24 3.74
C VAL A 152 12.96 3.51 3.77
N VAL A 153 13.03 2.33 4.37
CA VAL A 153 14.26 1.52 4.44
C VAL A 153 14.79 1.21 3.04
N VAL A 154 13.93 0.73 2.15
CA VAL A 154 14.30 0.40 0.76
C VAL A 154 14.81 1.63 0.02
N SER A 155 14.20 2.80 0.20
CA SER A 155 14.64 4.03 -0.45
C SER A 155 16.07 4.43 -0.06
N PHE A 156 16.49 4.11 1.18
CA PHE A 156 17.86 4.36 1.64
C PHE A 156 18.85 3.30 1.16
N LEU A 157 18.43 2.06 0.99
CA LEU A 157 19.27 0.96 0.49
C LEU A 157 19.45 1.02 -1.03
N ALA A 158 18.49 1.55 -1.76
CA ALA A 158 18.54 1.67 -3.21
C ALA A 158 19.63 2.64 -3.66
N LYS A 159 20.52 2.17 -4.51
CA LYS A 159 21.60 2.97 -5.11
C LYS A 159 21.16 3.68 -6.38
N ASN A 160 20.19 3.11 -7.09
CA ASN A 160 19.63 3.62 -8.32
C ASN A 160 18.11 3.58 -8.28
N HIS A 161 17.47 4.39 -9.13
CA HIS A 161 16.01 4.38 -9.24
C HIS A 161 15.44 3.01 -9.66
N ALA A 162 16.18 2.26 -10.49
CA ALA A 162 15.82 0.92 -10.94
C ALA A 162 15.84 -0.14 -9.81
N ASP A 163 16.50 0.12 -8.69
CA ASP A 163 16.57 -0.83 -7.58
C ASP A 163 15.24 -0.89 -6.80
N VAL A 164 14.51 0.22 -6.71
CA VAL A 164 13.22 0.26 -5.98
C VAL A 164 12.22 -0.74 -6.55
N PRO A 165 11.94 -0.81 -7.87
CA PRO A 165 11.07 -1.85 -8.44
C PRO A 165 11.59 -3.26 -8.22
N ARG A 166 12.92 -3.48 -8.21
CA ARG A 166 13.51 -4.79 -7.91
C ARG A 166 13.20 -5.22 -6.49
N PHE A 167 13.40 -4.35 -5.50
CA PHE A 167 13.03 -4.62 -4.11
C PHE A 167 11.54 -4.87 -3.95
N SER A 168 10.69 -4.11 -4.66
CA SER A 168 9.25 -4.33 -4.68
C SER A 168 8.93 -5.76 -5.14
N ASN A 169 9.51 -6.21 -6.24
CA ASN A 169 9.27 -7.54 -6.78
C ASN A 169 9.82 -8.66 -5.88
N TYR A 170 10.95 -8.45 -5.21
CA TYR A 170 11.54 -9.46 -4.32
C TYR A 170 10.88 -9.56 -2.95
N ILE A 171 10.33 -8.48 -2.42
CA ILE A 171 9.73 -8.45 -1.08
C ILE A 171 8.21 -8.51 -1.16
N ILE A 172 7.59 -7.60 -1.92
CA ILE A 172 6.13 -7.45 -1.91
C ILE A 172 5.44 -8.57 -2.66
N MET A 173 5.95 -8.98 -3.82
CA MET A 173 5.34 -10.06 -4.59
C MET A 173 5.27 -11.39 -3.82
N PRO A 174 6.36 -11.92 -3.23
CA PRO A 174 6.27 -13.14 -2.43
C PRO A 174 5.35 -12.98 -1.21
N MET A 175 5.41 -11.83 -0.52
CA MET A 175 4.52 -11.58 0.62
C MET A 175 3.05 -11.56 0.21
N ALA A 176 2.72 -10.97 -0.94
CA ALA A 176 1.37 -10.95 -1.46
C ALA A 176 0.78 -12.34 -1.70
N PHE A 177 1.60 -13.28 -2.17
CA PHE A 177 1.17 -14.67 -2.38
C PHE A 177 1.14 -15.49 -1.09
N LEU A 178 2.10 -15.30 -0.18
CA LEU A 178 2.19 -16.05 1.07
C LEU A 178 1.17 -15.60 2.14
N CYS A 179 0.75 -14.33 2.11
CA CYS A 179 -0.16 -13.76 3.11
C CYS A 179 -1.64 -14.08 2.87
N ASN A 180 -1.95 -15.25 2.31
CA ASN A 180 -3.34 -15.73 2.17
C ASN A 180 -4.26 -14.81 1.33
N THR A 181 -3.68 -14.01 0.43
CA THR A 181 -4.45 -13.07 -0.38
C THR A 181 -5.27 -13.77 -1.46
N PHE A 182 -4.77 -14.86 -2.02
CA PHE A 182 -5.39 -15.60 -3.15
C PHE A 182 -5.82 -17.02 -2.81
N PHE A 183 -5.28 -17.63 -1.74
CA PHE A 183 -5.55 -19.02 -1.38
C PHE A 183 -5.88 -19.15 0.10
N SER A 184 -6.93 -19.92 0.43
CA SER A 184 -7.24 -20.25 1.82
C SER A 184 -6.15 -21.16 2.41
N THR A 185 -5.76 -20.91 3.65
CA THR A 185 -4.75 -21.70 4.39
C THR A 185 -5.06 -23.20 4.46
N GLU A 186 -6.33 -23.59 4.32
CA GLU A 186 -6.76 -24.99 4.33
C GLU A 186 -6.24 -25.82 3.15
N LYS A 187 -5.79 -25.17 2.06
CA LYS A 187 -5.25 -25.84 0.87
C LYS A 187 -3.72 -25.86 0.83
N ILE A 188 -3.05 -25.30 1.83
CA ILE A 188 -1.60 -25.29 1.90
C ILE A 188 -1.12 -26.60 2.56
N PRO A 189 -0.18 -27.37 1.94
CA PRO A 189 0.40 -28.55 2.58
C PRO A 189 0.94 -28.22 3.96
N GLY A 190 0.67 -29.06 4.95
CA GLY A 190 0.90 -28.83 6.40
C GLY A 190 2.29 -28.39 6.86
N PHE A 191 3.26 -28.25 5.94
CA PHE A 191 4.59 -27.69 6.21
C PHE A 191 4.60 -26.16 6.37
N LEU A 192 3.64 -25.45 5.78
CA LEU A 192 3.52 -23.98 5.82
C LEU A 192 2.27 -23.49 6.58
N GLY A 193 1.47 -24.41 7.12
CA GLY A 193 0.18 -24.13 7.76
C GLY A 193 0.19 -24.19 9.31
N ASN A 194 1.34 -24.31 9.97
CA ASN A 194 1.49 -24.21 11.43
C ASN A 194 2.16 -22.92 11.84
#